data_d39e2ee617a7b639da6cfcfbf8b1199d
#
_entry.id   d39e2ee617a7b639da6cfcfbf8b1199d
#
_cell.length_a   1.000
_cell.length_b   1.000
_cell.length_c   1.000
_cell.angle_alpha   90.00
_cell.angle_beta   90.00
_cell.angle_gamma   90.00
#
_symmetry.space_group_name_H-M   'P 1'
#
loop_
_entity.id
_entity.type
_entity.pdbx_description
1 polymer ?
#
loop_
_entity_poly.entity_id
_entity_poly.type
_entity_poly.pdbx_seq_one_letter_code
_entity_poly.pdbx_strand_id
1 'polypeptide(L)'
;RDRSVSRGLGDVYKRQGLVVVDTGSYWSAFGQAVILLLIQTGGLGVITVVASFSMVSGRKISLMQRSTMQDAISAPKVGGIVRLTKFILQGTFLIELIGAILMLPVFCRDYGWKGIWMSVFHSVSAFCNAGFDILGTTEQTFPSLTGYIANPLINLVIMLLIVIGGIGFLTWDDFCTNKWNLKRYRLQSKIILVTTAVLILLPAIFFFLSDFAGFSMGKRILASFFQSVTLRTAGFNTADLGAMNDSSKAIMILMMLIGGSPGSTAGGMKTTTIAVLILNAFATFGREPETEVFGRRFDNTVVKNAATIAILYFFLFFAGGIAISQIEHVALSDC
;
A
#
# COMPACT_ATOMS: atom_id res chain seq x y z
N ARG A 1 -27.17 -22.96 19.11
CA ARG A 1 -25.83 -22.44 19.47
C ARG A 1 -25.19 -21.86 18.21
N ASP A 2 -25.20 -20.78 18.21
CA ASP A 2 -24.77 -19.47 17.67
C ASP A 2 -24.20 -19.51 16.23
N ARG A 3 -25.14 -19.52 15.26
CA ARG A 3 -24.84 -19.21 13.84
C ARG A 3 -24.52 -17.73 13.61
N SER A 4 -24.68 -16.87 14.64
CA SER A 4 -24.39 -15.44 14.55
C SER A 4 -22.89 -15.15 14.68
N VAL A 5 -22.16 -15.88 15.53
CA VAL A 5 -20.71 -15.73 15.71
C VAL A 5 -19.95 -16.25 14.51
N SER A 6 -20.37 -17.38 13.91
CA SER A 6 -19.74 -17.93 12.71
C SER A 6 -19.98 -17.07 11.46
N ARG A 7 -21.13 -16.36 11.38
CA ARG A 7 -21.37 -15.36 10.32
C ARG A 7 -20.51 -14.10 10.51
N GLY A 8 -20.38 -13.62 11.75
CA GLY A 8 -19.50 -12.48 12.07
C GLY A 8 -18.04 -12.75 11.77
N LEU A 9 -17.53 -13.94 12.11
CA LEU A 9 -16.18 -14.38 11.77
C LEU A 9 -15.99 -14.52 10.25
N GLY A 10 -16.94 -15.17 9.54
CA GLY A 10 -16.88 -15.28 8.09
C GLY A 10 -16.90 -13.94 7.35
N ASP A 11 -17.55 -12.90 7.90
CA ASP A 11 -17.55 -11.55 7.33
C ASP A 11 -16.24 -10.79 7.63
N VAL A 12 -15.57 -11.07 8.74
CA VAL A 12 -14.23 -10.51 9.05
C VAL A 12 -13.18 -11.07 8.10
N TYR A 13 -13.23 -12.36 7.78
CA TYR A 13 -12.28 -13.01 6.86
C TYR A 13 -12.40 -12.57 5.40
N LYS A 14 -13.54 -12.06 4.99
CA LYS A 14 -13.78 -11.64 3.59
C LYS A 14 -13.21 -10.27 3.24
N ARG A 15 -12.60 -9.55 4.18
CA ARG A 15 -12.29 -8.12 3.98
C ARG A 15 -10.87 -7.77 4.39
N GLN A 16 -10.12 -7.22 3.44
CA GLN A 16 -8.71 -6.84 3.52
C GLN A 16 -8.47 -5.58 4.35
N GLY A 17 -8.91 -5.39 5.45
CA GLY A 17 -8.42 -4.45 6.44
C GLY A 17 -8.30 -5.23 7.71
N LEU A 18 -7.15 -5.29 8.35
CA LEU A 18 -6.96 -5.99 9.61
C LEU A 18 -7.69 -5.26 10.74
N VAL A 19 -9.00 -5.15 10.64
CA VAL A 19 -9.86 -4.50 11.63
C VAL A 19 -10.68 -5.55 12.38
N VAL A 20 -10.58 -5.54 13.70
CA VAL A 20 -11.37 -6.42 14.59
C VAL A 20 -12.82 -5.96 14.66
N VAL A 21 -13.03 -4.64 14.58
CA VAL A 21 -14.35 -4.00 14.63
C VAL A 21 -14.47 -2.99 13.51
N ASP A 22 -15.68 -2.81 12.96
CA ASP A 22 -15.92 -1.83 11.92
C ASP A 22 -15.61 -0.41 12.39
N THR A 23 -14.77 0.31 11.65
CA THR A 23 -14.28 1.62 12.10
C THR A 23 -15.36 2.69 12.03
N GLY A 24 -16.30 2.58 11.09
CA GLY A 24 -17.37 3.55 10.90
C GLY A 24 -18.46 3.48 11.95
N SER A 25 -18.88 2.26 12.33
CA SER A 25 -20.01 2.04 13.23
C SER A 25 -19.62 1.90 14.70
N TYR A 26 -18.42 1.36 15.00
CA TYR A 26 -18.01 1.07 16.37
C TYR A 26 -17.37 2.27 17.08
N TRP A 27 -16.51 3.04 16.37
CA TRP A 27 -15.74 4.13 16.97
C TRP A 27 -16.47 5.46 16.85
N SER A 28 -16.47 6.23 17.96
CA SER A 28 -16.90 7.63 17.94
C SER A 28 -15.99 8.49 17.05
N ALA A 29 -16.43 9.70 16.70
CA ALA A 29 -15.62 10.64 15.91
C ALA A 29 -14.23 10.90 16.54
N PHE A 30 -14.14 10.93 17.87
CA PHE A 30 -12.87 11.04 18.58
C PHE A 30 -12.00 9.79 18.37
N GLY A 31 -12.58 8.58 18.48
CA GLY A 31 -11.85 7.33 18.21
C GLY A 31 -11.35 7.24 16.77
N GLN A 32 -12.18 7.63 15.79
CA GLN A 32 -11.78 7.73 14.38
C GLN A 32 -10.63 8.73 14.18
N ALA A 33 -10.63 9.88 14.87
CA ALA A 33 -9.55 10.85 14.80
C ALA A 33 -8.23 10.28 15.38
N VAL A 34 -8.30 9.56 16.49
CA VAL A 34 -7.12 8.87 17.07
C VAL A 34 -6.59 7.82 16.09
N ILE A 35 -7.45 7.00 15.49
CA ILE A 35 -7.07 6.01 14.47
C ILE A 35 -6.39 6.71 13.29
N LEU A 36 -6.96 7.83 12.80
CA LEU A 36 -6.37 8.60 11.70
C LEU A 36 -4.97 9.12 12.03
N LEU A 37 -4.75 9.62 13.25
CA LEU A 37 -3.43 10.06 13.71
C LEU A 37 -2.43 8.90 13.79
N LEU A 38 -2.88 7.73 14.22
CA LEU A 38 -2.04 6.51 14.25
C LEU A 38 -1.69 6.05 12.84
N ILE A 39 -2.65 6.06 11.90
CA ILE A 39 -2.41 5.77 10.47
C ILE A 39 -1.37 6.73 9.89
N GLN A 40 -1.54 8.03 10.11
CA GLN A 40 -0.60 9.05 9.63
C GLN A 40 0.81 8.85 10.21
N THR A 41 0.89 8.57 11.51
CA THR A 41 2.16 8.32 12.20
C THR A 41 2.83 7.04 11.70
N GLY A 42 2.06 5.98 11.49
CA GLY A 42 2.54 4.71 10.94
C GLY A 42 3.02 4.84 9.51
N GLY A 43 2.24 5.49 8.64
CA GLY A 43 2.56 5.68 7.22
C GLY A 43 3.82 6.53 6.98
N LEU A 44 3.98 7.62 7.72
CA LEU A 44 5.20 8.46 7.65
C LEU A 44 6.40 7.83 8.37
N GLY A 45 6.15 6.87 9.24
CA GLY A 45 7.13 6.32 10.17
C GLY A 45 7.32 7.19 11.42
N VAL A 46 7.29 6.54 12.57
CA VAL A 46 7.37 7.19 13.90
C VAL A 46 8.57 8.12 14.00
N ILE A 47 9.73 7.72 13.45
CA ILE A 47 10.97 8.50 13.50
C ILE A 47 10.84 9.81 12.71
N THR A 48 10.19 9.77 11.55
CA THR A 48 9.94 10.96 10.73
C THR A 48 9.01 11.94 11.46
N VAL A 49 7.99 11.44 12.16
CA VAL A 49 7.07 12.26 12.95
C VAL A 49 7.77 12.89 14.14
N VAL A 50 8.59 12.13 14.90
CA VAL A 50 9.38 12.67 16.03
C VAL A 50 10.38 13.73 15.57
N ALA A 51 11.05 13.49 14.45
CA ALA A 51 11.95 14.47 13.84
C ALA A 51 11.23 15.74 13.40
N SER A 52 10.01 15.61 12.89
CA SER A 52 9.16 16.74 12.51
C SER A 52 8.80 17.60 13.70
N PHE A 53 8.48 16.99 14.82
CA PHE A 53 8.22 17.70 16.08
C PHE A 53 9.44 18.48 16.55
N SER A 54 10.62 17.89 16.44
CA SER A 54 11.89 18.56 16.75
C SER A 54 12.17 19.75 15.82
N MET A 55 11.84 19.62 14.52
CA MET A 55 11.98 20.72 13.55
C MET A 55 11.03 21.87 13.84
N VAL A 56 9.76 21.59 14.14
CA VAL A 56 8.75 22.62 14.49
C VAL A 56 9.12 23.33 15.79
N SER A 57 9.66 22.60 16.78
CA SER A 57 10.11 23.14 18.05
C SER A 57 11.42 23.93 17.96
N GLY A 58 12.00 24.10 16.78
CA GLY A 58 13.25 24.86 16.58
C GLY A 58 14.49 24.19 17.18
N ARG A 59 14.41 22.95 17.65
CA ARG A 59 15.54 22.22 18.24
C ARG A 59 16.52 21.75 17.18
N LYS A 60 17.82 21.83 17.48
CA LYS A 60 18.87 21.30 16.60
C LYS A 60 18.80 19.77 16.59
N ILE A 61 18.67 19.18 15.41
CA ILE A 61 18.64 17.74 15.20
C ILE A 61 20.07 17.21 15.32
N SER A 62 20.31 16.30 16.26
CA SER A 62 21.62 15.67 16.49
C SER A 62 22.03 14.76 15.31
N LEU A 63 23.32 14.44 15.20
CA LEU A 63 23.83 13.51 14.18
C LEU A 63 23.20 12.12 14.29
N MET A 64 23.00 11.63 15.52
CA MET A 64 22.36 10.34 15.77
C MET A 64 20.90 10.35 15.27
N GLN A 65 20.12 11.39 15.54
CA GLN A 65 18.77 11.53 15.02
C GLN A 65 18.74 11.56 13.49
N ARG A 66 19.71 12.25 12.86
CA ARG A 66 19.84 12.28 11.38
C ARG A 66 20.16 10.91 10.79
N SER A 67 21.00 10.11 11.44
CA SER A 67 21.28 8.73 11.03
C SER A 67 20.01 7.87 11.12
N THR A 68 19.27 7.97 12.22
CA THR A 68 18.01 7.23 12.39
C THR A 68 16.94 7.66 11.36
N MET A 69 16.88 8.97 11.02
CA MET A 69 16.01 9.47 9.94
C MET A 69 16.44 8.93 8.57
N GLN A 70 17.74 8.82 8.32
CA GLN A 70 18.27 8.24 7.09
C GLN A 70 17.82 6.79 6.91
N ASP A 71 17.94 6.00 7.97
CA ASP A 71 17.53 4.58 7.95
C ASP A 71 16.01 4.46 7.71
N ALA A 72 15.20 5.27 8.40
CA ALA A 72 13.75 5.26 8.26
C ALA A 72 13.26 5.57 6.84
N ILE A 73 13.91 6.53 6.16
CA ILE A 73 13.55 6.94 4.79
C ILE A 73 14.31 6.12 3.73
N SER A 74 15.25 5.26 4.16
CA SER A 74 16.17 4.53 3.28
C SER A 74 17.00 5.48 2.38
N ALA A 75 17.42 6.63 2.94
CA ALA A 75 18.18 7.63 2.20
C ALA A 75 19.67 7.24 2.08
N PRO A 76 20.32 7.47 0.93
CA PRO A 76 21.71 7.05 0.71
C PRO A 76 22.75 7.86 1.49
N LYS A 77 22.39 9.04 1.99
CA LYS A 77 23.32 9.96 2.68
C LYS A 77 22.62 10.70 3.82
N VAL A 78 23.35 10.93 4.92
CA VAL A 78 22.87 11.74 6.07
C VAL A 78 22.73 13.23 5.70
N GLY A 79 23.57 13.70 4.77
CA GLY A 79 23.54 15.09 4.32
C GLY A 79 22.24 15.42 3.58
N GLY A 80 21.57 16.51 4.01
CA GLY A 80 20.31 16.95 3.41
C GLY A 80 19.05 16.22 3.90
N ILE A 81 19.17 15.27 4.84
CA ILE A 81 18.04 14.47 5.34
C ILE A 81 16.92 15.35 5.91
N VAL A 82 17.24 16.41 6.61
CA VAL A 82 16.26 17.36 7.18
C VAL A 82 15.43 18.04 6.08
N ARG A 83 16.09 18.44 4.98
CA ARG A 83 15.41 19.05 3.83
C ARG A 83 14.50 18.01 3.14
N LEU A 84 14.98 16.80 2.99
CA LEU A 84 14.21 15.70 2.42
C LEU A 84 12.99 15.37 3.28
N THR A 85 13.14 15.29 4.60
CA THR A 85 12.02 15.05 5.53
C THR A 85 10.97 16.17 5.44
N LYS A 86 11.40 17.43 5.39
CA LYS A 86 10.48 18.55 5.19
C LYS A 86 9.71 18.44 3.87
N PHE A 87 10.41 18.07 2.79
CA PHE A 87 9.81 17.85 1.47
C PHE A 87 8.77 16.71 1.52
N ILE A 88 9.10 15.60 2.19
CA ILE A 88 8.18 14.46 2.37
C ILE A 88 6.93 14.89 3.10
N LEU A 89 7.07 15.57 4.25
CA LEU A 89 5.92 16.02 5.04
C LEU A 89 5.00 16.96 4.26
N GLN A 90 5.59 17.98 3.64
CA GLN A 90 4.82 18.94 2.86
C GLN A 90 4.13 18.27 1.67
N GLY A 91 4.83 17.38 0.97
CA GLY A 91 4.28 16.61 -0.14
C GLY A 91 3.14 15.69 0.29
N THR A 92 3.30 14.99 1.40
CA THR A 92 2.26 14.11 1.97
C THR A 92 0.98 14.89 2.27
N PHE A 93 1.06 15.93 3.09
CA PHE A 93 -0.13 16.72 3.45
C PHE A 93 -0.78 17.37 2.22
N LEU A 94 0.01 17.82 1.24
CA LEU A 94 -0.53 18.39 0.01
C LEU A 94 -1.28 17.35 -0.82
N ILE A 95 -0.73 16.15 -0.99
CA ILE A 95 -1.34 15.08 -1.78
C ILE A 95 -2.60 14.57 -1.08
N GLU A 96 -2.56 14.39 0.23
CA GLU A 96 -3.71 13.99 1.04
C GLU A 96 -4.83 15.05 0.96
N LEU A 97 -4.50 16.34 1.04
CA LEU A 97 -5.45 17.43 0.89
C LEU A 97 -6.10 17.43 -0.50
N ILE A 98 -5.31 17.26 -1.56
CA ILE A 98 -5.82 17.17 -2.94
C ILE A 98 -6.76 15.96 -3.06
N GLY A 99 -6.35 14.80 -2.55
CA GLY A 99 -7.18 13.59 -2.56
C GLY A 99 -8.51 13.79 -1.84
N ALA A 100 -8.48 14.40 -0.66
CA ALA A 100 -9.69 14.73 0.09
C ALA A 100 -10.61 15.68 -0.70
N ILE A 101 -10.07 16.77 -1.26
CA ILE A 101 -10.84 17.73 -2.07
C ILE A 101 -11.50 17.06 -3.28
N LEU A 102 -10.78 16.16 -3.97
CA LEU A 102 -11.33 15.46 -5.14
C LEU A 102 -12.46 14.50 -4.78
N MET A 103 -12.44 13.90 -3.58
CA MET A 103 -13.50 12.99 -3.12
C MET A 103 -14.71 13.72 -2.51
N LEU A 104 -14.55 14.99 -2.08
CA LEU A 104 -15.61 15.78 -1.46
C LEU A 104 -16.94 15.78 -2.23
N PRO A 105 -16.96 16.02 -3.57
CA PRO A 105 -18.24 16.12 -4.30
C PRO A 105 -19.08 14.85 -4.19
N VAL A 106 -18.44 13.67 -4.14
CA VAL A 106 -19.12 12.38 -4.06
C VAL A 106 -19.59 12.12 -2.64
N PHE A 107 -18.69 12.18 -1.66
CA PHE A 107 -19.05 11.88 -0.28
C PHE A 107 -20.02 12.92 0.33
N CYS A 108 -19.87 14.20 -0.01
CA CYS A 108 -20.84 15.21 0.46
C CYS A 108 -22.21 15.06 -0.17
N ARG A 109 -22.29 14.62 -1.43
CA ARG A 109 -23.58 14.31 -2.07
C ARG A 109 -24.28 13.16 -1.35
N ASP A 110 -23.54 12.10 -0.98
CA ASP A 110 -24.12 10.87 -0.44
C ASP A 110 -24.35 10.94 1.09
N TYR A 111 -23.51 11.68 1.84
CA TYR A 111 -23.50 11.75 3.31
C TYR A 111 -23.64 13.17 3.89
N GLY A 112 -23.85 14.19 3.07
CA GLY A 112 -23.94 15.59 3.51
C GLY A 112 -22.65 16.06 4.18
N TRP A 113 -22.74 16.80 5.29
CA TRP A 113 -21.59 17.34 6.02
C TRP A 113 -20.60 16.29 6.54
N LYS A 114 -21.09 15.07 6.83
CA LYS A 114 -20.21 13.95 7.23
C LYS A 114 -19.24 13.56 6.10
N GLY A 115 -19.62 13.82 4.85
CA GLY A 115 -18.78 13.56 3.68
C GLY A 115 -17.43 14.28 3.70
N ILE A 116 -17.33 15.44 4.40
CA ILE A 116 -16.05 16.15 4.57
C ILE A 116 -15.09 15.29 5.37
N TRP A 117 -15.52 14.79 6.54
CA TRP A 117 -14.72 13.92 7.39
C TRP A 117 -14.35 12.61 6.67
N MET A 118 -15.32 12.01 5.97
CA MET A 118 -15.09 10.81 5.16
C MET A 118 -14.03 11.02 4.09
N SER A 119 -14.06 12.15 3.37
CA SER A 119 -13.07 12.48 2.35
C SER A 119 -11.67 12.59 2.92
N VAL A 120 -11.51 13.26 4.06
CA VAL A 120 -10.21 13.40 4.75
C VAL A 120 -9.72 12.03 5.22
N PHE A 121 -10.58 11.27 5.90
CA PHE A 121 -10.23 9.97 6.45
C PHE A 121 -9.77 9.00 5.36
N HIS A 122 -10.54 8.87 4.27
CA HIS A 122 -10.19 7.96 3.17
C HIS A 122 -8.95 8.42 2.41
N SER A 123 -8.72 9.74 2.27
CA SER A 123 -7.53 10.25 1.63
C SER A 123 -6.26 9.87 2.39
N VAL A 124 -6.23 10.10 3.69
CA VAL A 124 -5.10 9.73 4.56
C VAL A 124 -4.92 8.21 4.60
N SER A 125 -6.02 7.47 4.81
CA SER A 125 -5.99 6.01 4.85
C SER A 125 -5.46 5.39 3.56
N ALA A 126 -5.87 5.92 2.40
CA ALA A 126 -5.41 5.45 1.09
C ALA A 126 -3.95 5.80 0.83
N PHE A 127 -3.53 7.02 1.13
CA PHE A 127 -2.15 7.44 0.96
C PHE A 127 -1.18 6.67 1.86
N CYS A 128 -1.58 6.42 3.11
CA CYS A 128 -0.81 5.63 4.06
C CYS A 128 -0.89 4.12 3.84
N ASN A 129 -1.61 3.65 2.82
CA ASN A 129 -1.86 2.22 2.54
C ASN A 129 -2.38 1.48 3.78
N ALA A 130 -3.31 2.09 4.52
CA ALA A 130 -3.83 1.53 5.77
C ALA A 130 -5.10 0.69 5.57
N GLY A 131 -5.91 0.99 4.54
CA GLY A 131 -7.11 0.22 4.21
C GLY A 131 -8.31 0.40 5.15
N PHE A 132 -8.22 1.33 6.08
CA PHE A 132 -9.34 1.66 6.97
C PHE A 132 -10.36 2.52 6.25
N ASP A 133 -11.63 2.18 6.39
CA ASP A 133 -12.77 2.97 5.94
C ASP A 133 -13.71 3.30 7.10
N ILE A 134 -14.56 4.30 6.92
CA ILE A 134 -15.60 4.71 7.87
C ILE A 134 -16.97 4.74 7.22
N LEU A 135 -17.19 3.88 6.22
CA LEU A 135 -18.46 3.75 5.50
C LEU A 135 -19.42 2.78 6.18
N GLY A 136 -18.95 2.01 7.16
CA GLY A 136 -19.74 1.03 7.90
C GLY A 136 -20.89 1.66 8.67
N THR A 137 -22.01 0.94 8.67
CA THR A 137 -23.22 1.24 9.45
C THR A 137 -23.57 0.06 10.34
N THR A 138 -24.52 0.24 11.25
CA THR A 138 -25.05 -0.85 12.10
C THR A 138 -25.71 -1.96 11.29
N GLU A 139 -26.25 -1.65 10.12
CA GLU A 139 -26.92 -2.62 9.23
C GLU A 139 -25.94 -3.31 8.29
N GLN A 140 -24.90 -2.57 7.85
CA GLN A 140 -23.85 -3.08 6.96
C GLN A 140 -22.46 -2.80 7.55
N THR A 141 -21.93 -3.78 8.24
CA THR A 141 -20.57 -3.73 8.78
C THR A 141 -19.54 -4.04 7.70
N PHE A 142 -18.38 -3.39 7.75
CA PHE A 142 -17.24 -3.59 6.84
C PHE A 142 -17.58 -3.44 5.34
N PRO A 143 -18.32 -2.42 4.88
CA PRO A 143 -18.68 -2.28 3.47
C PRO A 143 -17.47 -1.99 2.57
N SER A 144 -16.39 -1.42 3.12
CA SER A 144 -15.29 -0.85 2.36
C SER A 144 -15.82 0.05 1.24
N LEU A 145 -15.25 0.02 0.05
CA LEU A 145 -15.67 0.83 -1.09
C LEU A 145 -16.57 0.07 -2.08
N THR A 146 -17.21 -1.02 -1.64
CA THR A 146 -18.02 -1.86 -2.55
C THR A 146 -19.19 -1.10 -3.18
N GLY A 147 -19.78 -0.13 -2.47
CA GLY A 147 -20.80 0.75 -3.02
C GLY A 147 -20.32 1.69 -4.13
N TYR A 148 -19.02 1.91 -4.22
CA TYR A 148 -18.39 2.82 -5.20
C TYR A 148 -17.67 2.12 -6.35
N ILE A 149 -17.86 0.81 -6.56
CA ILE A 149 -17.19 0.04 -7.62
C ILE A 149 -17.36 0.65 -9.02
N ALA A 150 -18.49 1.28 -9.31
CA ALA A 150 -18.76 1.93 -10.59
C ALA A 150 -18.43 3.43 -10.63
N ASN A 151 -17.97 4.01 -9.51
CA ASN A 151 -17.66 5.44 -9.45
C ASN A 151 -16.21 5.70 -9.89
N PRO A 152 -15.97 6.32 -11.08
CA PRO A 152 -14.62 6.46 -11.58
C PRO A 152 -13.79 7.44 -10.75
N LEU A 153 -14.41 8.49 -10.18
CA LEU A 153 -13.67 9.50 -9.42
C LEU A 153 -13.09 8.92 -8.12
N ILE A 154 -13.90 8.23 -7.32
CA ILE A 154 -13.44 7.60 -6.06
C ILE A 154 -12.37 6.56 -6.37
N ASN A 155 -12.61 5.67 -7.35
CA ASN A 155 -11.66 4.63 -7.70
C ASN A 155 -10.31 5.20 -8.14
N LEU A 156 -10.30 6.18 -9.05
CA LEU A 156 -9.07 6.76 -9.57
C LEU A 156 -8.30 7.52 -8.48
N VAL A 157 -8.99 8.32 -7.66
CA VAL A 157 -8.33 9.09 -6.60
C VAL A 157 -7.69 8.15 -5.57
N ILE A 158 -8.41 7.12 -5.13
CA ILE A 158 -7.88 6.16 -4.14
C ILE A 158 -6.73 5.35 -4.74
N MET A 159 -6.86 4.84 -5.97
CA MET A 159 -5.75 4.15 -6.64
C MET A 159 -4.51 5.02 -6.77
N LEU A 160 -4.67 6.29 -7.16
CA LEU A 160 -3.55 7.22 -7.26
C LEU A 160 -2.89 7.48 -5.91
N LEU A 161 -3.67 7.70 -4.85
CA LEU A 161 -3.15 7.89 -3.49
C LEU A 161 -2.34 6.67 -3.04
N ILE A 162 -2.86 5.46 -3.22
CA ILE A 162 -2.18 4.20 -2.91
C ILE A 162 -0.86 4.09 -3.67
N VAL A 163 -0.87 4.32 -4.97
CA VAL A 163 0.33 4.21 -5.82
C VAL A 163 1.36 5.26 -5.42
N ILE A 164 0.96 6.52 -5.26
CA ILE A 164 1.86 7.61 -4.90
C ILE A 164 2.48 7.36 -3.52
N GLY A 165 1.70 6.95 -2.52
CA GLY A 165 2.20 6.56 -1.21
C GLY A 165 3.18 5.38 -1.27
N GLY A 166 2.90 4.40 -2.14
CA GLY A 166 3.65 3.14 -2.27
C GLY A 166 4.93 3.20 -3.11
N ILE A 167 5.17 4.21 -3.95
CA ILE A 167 6.37 4.27 -4.82
C ILE A 167 7.66 4.73 -4.13
N GLY A 168 7.55 5.27 -2.91
CA GLY A 168 8.69 5.70 -2.12
C GLY A 168 9.11 7.16 -2.31
N PHE A 169 9.50 7.78 -1.20
CA PHE A 169 9.77 9.23 -1.13
C PHE A 169 11.00 9.66 -1.94
N LEU A 170 11.99 8.78 -2.12
CA LEU A 170 13.14 9.08 -2.97
C LEU A 170 12.77 9.12 -4.46
N THR A 171 11.75 8.36 -4.87
CA THR A 171 11.22 8.42 -6.23
C THR A 171 10.47 9.73 -6.48
N TRP A 172 9.81 10.28 -5.45
CA TRP A 172 9.21 11.63 -5.53
C TRP A 172 10.28 12.70 -5.70
N ASP A 173 11.37 12.61 -4.94
CA ASP A 173 12.51 13.53 -5.04
C ASP A 173 13.09 13.53 -6.46
N ASP A 174 13.26 12.35 -7.07
CA ASP A 174 13.71 12.21 -8.45
C ASP A 174 12.71 12.81 -9.44
N PHE A 175 11.40 12.59 -9.23
CA PHE A 175 10.35 13.14 -10.07
C PHE A 175 10.33 14.69 -10.01
N CYS A 176 10.38 15.26 -8.82
CA CYS A 176 10.39 16.71 -8.63
C CYS A 176 11.67 17.37 -9.17
N THR A 177 12.82 16.71 -9.02
CA THR A 177 14.12 17.25 -9.43
C THR A 177 14.36 17.08 -10.94
N ASN A 178 14.10 15.91 -11.49
CA ASN A 178 14.42 15.53 -12.86
C ASN A 178 13.21 15.58 -13.81
N LYS A 179 11.99 15.82 -13.29
CA LYS A 179 10.73 15.87 -14.06
C LYS A 179 10.59 14.65 -14.97
N TRP A 180 10.38 14.86 -16.28
CA TRP A 180 10.19 13.79 -17.26
C TRP A 180 11.49 13.16 -17.79
N ASN A 181 12.67 13.60 -17.31
CA ASN A 181 13.94 13.05 -17.79
C ASN A 181 14.32 11.77 -17.03
N LEU A 182 13.68 10.65 -17.38
CA LEU A 182 13.89 9.34 -16.77
C LEU A 182 15.36 8.87 -16.81
N LYS A 183 16.17 9.35 -17.79
CA LYS A 183 17.59 8.98 -17.88
C LYS A 183 18.38 9.43 -16.65
N ARG A 184 18.00 10.55 -16.04
CA ARG A 184 18.68 11.13 -14.86
C ARG A 184 18.21 10.56 -13.52
N TYR A 185 17.15 9.74 -13.51
CA TYR A 185 16.66 9.11 -12.30
C TYR A 185 17.69 8.15 -11.69
N ARG A 186 17.68 8.03 -10.39
CA ARG A 186 18.44 7.00 -9.66
C ARG A 186 18.04 5.62 -10.17
N LEU A 187 19.00 4.68 -10.17
CA LEU A 187 18.73 3.30 -10.58
C LEU A 187 17.55 2.69 -9.79
N GLN A 188 17.54 2.91 -8.48
CA GLN A 188 16.47 2.45 -7.60
C GLN A 188 15.09 2.96 -8.07
N SER A 189 14.96 4.25 -8.38
CA SER A 189 13.69 4.82 -8.84
C SER A 189 13.23 4.25 -10.18
N LYS A 190 14.16 3.98 -11.11
CA LYS A 190 13.83 3.31 -12.38
C LYS A 190 13.29 1.91 -12.17
N ILE A 191 13.95 1.12 -11.31
CA ILE A 191 13.52 -0.23 -10.96
C ILE A 191 12.13 -0.18 -10.30
N ILE A 192 11.93 0.73 -9.36
CA ILE A 192 10.65 0.90 -8.67
C ILE A 192 9.52 1.20 -9.65
N LEU A 193 9.72 2.14 -10.57
CA LEU A 193 8.69 2.52 -11.53
C LEU A 193 8.33 1.37 -12.47
N VAL A 194 9.32 0.68 -13.03
CA VAL A 194 9.10 -0.47 -13.92
C VAL A 194 8.41 -1.61 -13.17
N THR A 195 8.94 -1.99 -12.00
CA THR A 195 8.36 -3.08 -11.19
C THR A 195 6.94 -2.75 -10.75
N THR A 196 6.68 -1.51 -10.32
CA THR A 196 5.34 -1.05 -9.95
C THR A 196 4.37 -1.15 -11.13
N ALA A 197 4.78 -0.72 -12.32
CA ALA A 197 3.94 -0.84 -13.51
C ALA A 197 3.61 -2.30 -13.85
N VAL A 198 4.61 -3.18 -13.80
CA VAL A 198 4.41 -4.63 -14.04
C VAL A 198 3.47 -5.23 -13.01
N LEU A 199 3.69 -4.97 -11.72
CA LEU A 199 2.86 -5.49 -10.62
C LEU A 199 1.44 -4.93 -10.60
N ILE A 200 1.16 -3.82 -11.28
CA ILE A 200 -0.20 -3.32 -11.47
C ILE A 200 -0.82 -3.90 -12.74
N LEU A 201 -0.11 -3.88 -13.86
CA LEU A 201 -0.67 -4.24 -15.16
C LEU A 201 -0.94 -5.74 -15.30
N LEU A 202 -0.01 -6.60 -14.88
CA LEU A 202 -0.19 -8.05 -15.04
C LEU A 202 -1.40 -8.60 -14.26
N PRO A 203 -1.56 -8.31 -12.93
CA PRO A 203 -2.74 -8.76 -12.22
C PRO A 203 -4.02 -8.09 -12.73
N ALA A 204 -3.97 -6.79 -13.12
CA ALA A 204 -5.14 -6.11 -13.66
C ALA A 204 -5.65 -6.78 -14.94
N ILE A 205 -4.76 -7.17 -15.86
CA ILE A 205 -5.13 -7.91 -17.07
C ILE A 205 -5.73 -9.25 -16.71
N PHE A 206 -5.14 -9.96 -15.74
CA PHE A 206 -5.65 -11.25 -15.30
C PHE A 206 -7.07 -11.12 -14.72
N PHE A 207 -7.32 -10.22 -13.76
CA PHE A 207 -8.64 -9.99 -13.17
C PHE A 207 -9.66 -9.51 -14.22
N PHE A 208 -9.21 -8.70 -15.18
CA PHE A 208 -10.05 -8.25 -16.29
C PHE A 208 -10.55 -9.42 -17.14
N LEU A 209 -9.73 -10.43 -17.37
CA LEU A 209 -10.09 -11.57 -18.19
C LEU A 209 -10.88 -12.64 -17.41
N SER A 210 -10.60 -12.80 -16.10
CA SER A 210 -11.19 -13.85 -15.25
C SER A 210 -12.47 -13.39 -14.54
N ASP A 211 -12.32 -12.69 -13.40
CA ASP A 211 -13.42 -12.47 -12.46
C ASP A 211 -14.41 -11.41 -12.88
N PHE A 212 -13.94 -10.40 -13.59
CA PHE A 212 -14.78 -9.24 -13.95
C PHE A 212 -15.33 -9.32 -15.39
N ALA A 213 -15.24 -10.47 -16.04
CA ALA A 213 -15.72 -10.67 -17.41
C ALA A 213 -17.21 -10.37 -17.59
N GLY A 214 -18.03 -10.59 -16.54
CA GLY A 214 -19.48 -10.32 -16.55
C GLY A 214 -19.88 -8.85 -16.33
N PHE A 215 -18.91 -7.96 -16.03
CA PHE A 215 -19.23 -6.54 -15.79
C PHE A 215 -19.23 -5.73 -17.09
N SER A 216 -19.96 -4.60 -17.08
CA SER A 216 -19.88 -3.62 -18.18
C SER A 216 -18.43 -3.13 -18.32
N MET A 217 -18.00 -2.78 -19.53
CA MET A 217 -16.60 -2.48 -19.85
C MET A 217 -15.97 -1.46 -18.89
N GLY A 218 -16.65 -0.34 -18.58
CA GLY A 218 -16.12 0.68 -17.67
C GLY A 218 -15.94 0.18 -16.25
N LYS A 219 -16.94 -0.53 -15.71
CA LYS A 219 -16.90 -1.14 -14.39
C LYS A 219 -15.83 -2.23 -14.32
N ARG A 220 -15.71 -3.03 -15.37
CA ARG A 220 -14.72 -4.10 -15.52
C ARG A 220 -13.29 -3.56 -15.43
N ILE A 221 -12.98 -2.49 -16.19
CA ILE A 221 -11.66 -1.84 -16.16
C ILE A 221 -11.38 -1.30 -14.74
N LEU A 222 -12.31 -0.52 -14.16
CA LEU A 222 -12.12 0.07 -12.84
C LEU A 222 -11.90 -0.99 -11.76
N ALA A 223 -12.73 -2.02 -11.71
CA ALA A 223 -12.62 -3.09 -10.72
C ALA A 223 -11.29 -3.86 -10.86
N SER A 224 -10.86 -4.18 -12.10
CA SER A 224 -9.62 -4.91 -12.34
C SER A 224 -8.38 -4.12 -11.92
N PHE A 225 -8.31 -2.84 -12.27
CA PHE A 225 -7.22 -1.98 -11.84
C PHE A 225 -7.24 -1.72 -10.33
N PHE A 226 -8.42 -1.48 -9.76
CA PHE A 226 -8.54 -1.26 -8.32
C PHE A 226 -8.09 -2.49 -7.55
N GLN A 227 -8.54 -3.68 -7.94
CA GLN A 227 -8.14 -4.94 -7.32
C GLN A 227 -6.62 -5.15 -7.40
N SER A 228 -6.01 -4.88 -8.54
CA SER A 228 -4.56 -4.99 -8.70
C SER A 228 -3.78 -4.00 -7.83
N VAL A 229 -4.25 -2.75 -7.72
CA VAL A 229 -3.58 -1.71 -6.92
C VAL A 229 -3.72 -1.98 -5.42
N THR A 230 -4.91 -2.39 -4.96
CA THR A 230 -5.16 -2.61 -3.53
C THR A 230 -4.34 -3.75 -2.93
N LEU A 231 -3.99 -4.76 -3.74
CA LEU A 231 -3.14 -5.90 -3.30
C LEU A 231 -1.74 -5.47 -2.84
N ARG A 232 -1.30 -4.27 -3.18
CA ARG A 232 -0.02 -3.71 -2.73
C ARG A 232 -0.09 -3.15 -1.31
N THR A 233 -0.67 -3.94 -0.40
CA THR A 233 -0.84 -3.65 1.03
C THR A 233 -1.71 -2.43 1.34
N ALA A 234 -2.67 -2.10 0.47
CA ALA A 234 -3.56 -0.97 0.68
C ALA A 234 -4.80 -1.31 1.50
N GLY A 235 -5.42 -2.47 1.28
CA GLY A 235 -6.50 -3.00 2.12
C GLY A 235 -7.93 -2.55 1.77
N PHE A 236 -8.13 -1.68 0.78
CA PHE A 236 -9.49 -1.31 0.33
C PHE A 236 -10.09 -2.33 -0.62
N ASN A 237 -11.39 -2.54 -0.55
CA ASN A 237 -12.13 -3.43 -1.43
C ASN A 237 -13.24 -2.70 -2.16
N THR A 238 -13.36 -2.94 -3.46
CA THR A 238 -14.51 -2.53 -4.28
C THR A 238 -15.32 -3.70 -4.79
N ALA A 239 -14.78 -4.92 -4.73
CA ALA A 239 -15.42 -6.15 -5.15
C ALA A 239 -15.51 -7.15 -4.00
N ASP A 240 -16.43 -8.11 -4.08
CA ASP A 240 -16.52 -9.23 -3.13
C ASP A 240 -15.40 -10.24 -3.43
N LEU A 241 -14.41 -10.30 -2.54
CA LEU A 241 -13.28 -11.21 -2.65
C LEU A 241 -13.67 -12.68 -2.48
N GLY A 242 -14.74 -12.94 -1.72
CA GLY A 242 -15.26 -14.30 -1.52
C GLY A 242 -15.81 -14.94 -2.79
N ALA A 243 -16.32 -14.10 -3.71
CA ALA A 243 -16.87 -14.53 -4.99
C ALA A 243 -15.81 -14.73 -6.09
N MET A 244 -14.54 -14.38 -5.83
CA MET A 244 -13.47 -14.53 -6.82
C MET A 244 -13.02 -15.97 -6.98
N ASN A 245 -12.49 -16.30 -8.16
CA ASN A 245 -11.97 -17.62 -8.50
C ASN A 245 -10.75 -18.00 -7.64
N ASP A 246 -10.51 -19.29 -7.42
CA ASP A 246 -9.38 -19.76 -6.63
C ASP A 246 -8.03 -19.37 -7.25
N SER A 247 -7.91 -19.36 -8.57
CA SER A 247 -6.71 -18.85 -9.25
C SER A 247 -6.45 -17.37 -8.96
N SER A 248 -7.51 -16.57 -8.88
CA SER A 248 -7.44 -15.16 -8.53
C SER A 248 -7.02 -14.97 -7.08
N LYS A 249 -7.57 -15.77 -6.17
CA LYS A 249 -7.16 -15.79 -4.76
C LYS A 249 -5.69 -16.15 -4.59
N ALA A 250 -5.19 -17.13 -5.33
CA ALA A 250 -3.77 -17.50 -5.32
C ALA A 250 -2.87 -16.35 -5.80
N ILE A 251 -3.25 -15.65 -6.88
CA ILE A 251 -2.52 -14.46 -7.35
C ILE A 251 -2.60 -13.32 -6.32
N MET A 252 -3.76 -13.13 -5.69
CA MET A 252 -3.92 -12.12 -4.64
C MET A 252 -2.97 -12.37 -3.47
N ILE A 253 -2.89 -13.61 -2.96
CA ILE A 253 -1.98 -14.01 -1.89
C ILE A 253 -0.53 -13.72 -2.29
N LEU A 254 -0.13 -14.10 -3.50
CA LEU A 254 1.21 -13.86 -4.01
C LEU A 254 1.53 -12.35 -4.11
N MET A 255 0.58 -11.54 -4.60
CA MET A 255 0.76 -10.09 -4.73
C MET A 255 0.79 -9.38 -3.38
N MET A 256 0.03 -9.86 -2.38
CA MET A 256 0.03 -9.29 -1.02
C MET A 256 1.38 -9.48 -0.29
N LEU A 257 2.15 -10.51 -0.63
CA LEU A 257 3.53 -10.66 -0.14
C LEU A 257 4.45 -9.54 -0.67
N ILE A 258 4.16 -9.04 -1.88
CA ILE A 258 4.95 -8.00 -2.54
C ILE A 258 4.33 -6.64 -2.23
N GLY A 259 4.84 -5.99 -1.20
CA GLY A 259 4.35 -4.69 -0.77
C GLY A 259 4.85 -3.51 -1.61
N GLY A 260 5.06 -2.38 -0.94
CA GLY A 260 5.55 -1.16 -1.58
C GLY A 260 7.06 -1.08 -1.74
N SER A 261 7.51 0.09 -2.14
CA SER A 261 8.92 0.39 -2.40
C SER A 261 9.65 0.78 -1.11
N PRO A 262 10.99 0.72 -1.07
CA PRO A 262 11.77 1.24 0.06
C PRO A 262 11.46 2.73 0.30
N GLY A 263 11.35 3.12 1.59
CA GLY A 263 11.01 4.50 1.96
C GLY A 263 9.65 4.94 1.43
N SER A 264 8.63 4.08 1.53
CA SER A 264 7.23 4.36 1.19
C SER A 264 6.33 4.13 2.41
N THR A 265 5.06 4.50 2.29
CA THR A 265 4.04 4.25 3.31
C THR A 265 3.60 2.78 3.37
N ALA A 266 3.84 2.02 2.30
CA ALA A 266 3.40 0.63 2.17
C ALA A 266 4.32 -0.36 2.92
N GLY A 267 3.72 -1.41 3.47
CA GLY A 267 4.39 -2.51 4.15
C GLY A 267 4.93 -3.60 3.19
N GLY A 268 5.04 -4.82 3.69
CA GLY A 268 5.41 -6.01 2.92
C GLY A 268 6.86 -6.06 2.44
N MET A 269 7.19 -7.14 1.71
CA MET A 269 8.48 -7.28 1.05
C MET A 269 8.66 -6.23 -0.04
N LYS A 270 9.79 -5.54 -0.05
CA LYS A 270 9.98 -4.37 -0.93
C LYS A 270 10.04 -4.76 -2.41
N THR A 271 9.44 -3.95 -3.26
CA THR A 271 9.44 -4.15 -4.73
C THR A 271 10.84 -4.32 -5.30
N THR A 272 11.82 -3.60 -4.75
CA THR A 272 13.22 -3.72 -5.16
C THR A 272 13.82 -5.09 -4.83
N THR A 273 13.41 -5.73 -3.73
CA THR A 273 13.87 -7.08 -3.36
C THR A 273 13.45 -8.09 -4.42
N ILE A 274 12.19 -8.09 -4.80
CA ILE A 274 11.65 -8.96 -5.85
C ILE A 274 12.30 -8.65 -7.20
N ALA A 275 12.43 -7.37 -7.55
CA ALA A 275 13.06 -6.96 -8.80
C ALA A 275 14.49 -7.49 -8.92
N VAL A 276 15.31 -7.36 -7.86
CA VAL A 276 16.69 -7.87 -7.84
C VAL A 276 16.72 -9.39 -8.02
N LEU A 277 15.82 -10.12 -7.35
CA LEU A 277 15.77 -11.58 -7.49
C LEU A 277 15.36 -12.04 -8.88
N ILE A 278 14.34 -11.41 -9.48
CA ILE A 278 13.89 -11.72 -10.83
C ILE A 278 14.99 -11.41 -11.85
N LEU A 279 15.64 -10.25 -11.74
CA LEU A 279 16.72 -9.85 -12.63
C LEU A 279 17.93 -10.78 -12.51
N ASN A 280 18.28 -11.20 -11.28
CA ASN A 280 19.34 -12.19 -11.05
C ASN A 280 18.98 -13.56 -11.64
N ALA A 281 17.72 -13.98 -11.55
CA ALA A 281 17.26 -15.22 -12.17
C ALA A 281 17.44 -15.14 -13.70
N PHE A 282 17.05 -14.05 -14.34
CA PHE A 282 17.25 -13.87 -15.79
C PHE A 282 18.73 -13.86 -16.17
N ALA A 283 19.60 -13.17 -15.42
CA ALA A 283 21.05 -13.18 -15.66
C ALA A 283 21.63 -14.60 -15.55
N THR A 284 21.21 -15.36 -14.54
CA THR A 284 21.63 -16.76 -14.34
C THR A 284 21.17 -17.65 -15.50
N PHE A 285 19.93 -17.51 -15.96
CA PHE A 285 19.44 -18.25 -17.14
C PHE A 285 20.18 -17.85 -18.43
N GLY A 286 20.52 -16.55 -18.57
CA GLY A 286 21.34 -16.03 -19.68
C GLY A 286 22.80 -16.41 -19.59
N ARG A 287 23.24 -17.09 -18.52
CA ARG A 287 24.66 -17.40 -18.23
C ARG A 287 25.56 -16.18 -18.16
N GLU A 288 24.98 -15.04 -17.76
CA GLU A 288 25.74 -13.83 -17.55
C GLU A 288 26.46 -13.90 -16.19
N PRO A 289 27.75 -13.51 -16.11
CA PRO A 289 28.52 -13.62 -14.87
C PRO A 289 28.04 -12.66 -13.78
N GLU A 290 27.36 -11.59 -14.15
CA GLU A 290 26.89 -10.54 -13.25
C GLU A 290 25.52 -10.03 -13.66
N THR A 291 24.70 -9.62 -12.67
CA THR A 291 23.39 -9.03 -12.92
C THR A 291 23.56 -7.56 -13.29
N GLU A 292 23.31 -7.21 -14.54
CA GLU A 292 23.33 -5.83 -15.01
C GLU A 292 21.92 -5.32 -15.32
N VAL A 293 21.63 -4.06 -14.89
CA VAL A 293 20.36 -3.39 -15.17
C VAL A 293 20.61 -1.92 -15.47
N PHE A 294 20.07 -1.43 -16.57
CA PHE A 294 20.28 -0.06 -17.05
C PHE A 294 21.77 0.35 -17.13
N GLY A 295 22.65 -0.59 -17.50
CA GLY A 295 24.09 -0.38 -17.61
C GLY A 295 24.83 -0.24 -16.27
N ARG A 296 24.25 -0.76 -15.18
CA ARG A 296 24.88 -0.81 -13.86
C ARG A 296 24.82 -2.23 -13.31
N ARG A 297 25.92 -2.66 -12.70
CA ARG A 297 26.05 -3.96 -12.07
C ARG A 297 25.53 -3.94 -10.63
N PHE A 298 24.90 -5.02 -10.20
CA PHE A 298 24.59 -5.26 -8.81
C PHE A 298 25.73 -5.98 -8.11
N ASP A 299 26.04 -5.56 -6.91
CA ASP A 299 26.92 -6.31 -6.02
C ASP A 299 26.25 -7.62 -5.61
N ASN A 300 26.99 -8.72 -5.59
CA ASN A 300 26.52 -10.03 -5.15
C ASN A 300 25.96 -10.02 -3.71
N THR A 301 26.43 -9.10 -2.86
CA THR A 301 25.89 -8.90 -1.50
C THR A 301 24.44 -8.42 -1.54
N VAL A 302 24.05 -7.59 -2.50
CA VAL A 302 22.66 -7.12 -2.68
C VAL A 302 21.75 -8.30 -3.03
N VAL A 303 22.18 -9.17 -3.93
CA VAL A 303 21.42 -10.36 -4.34
C VAL A 303 21.28 -11.33 -3.16
N LYS A 304 22.35 -11.61 -2.42
CA LYS A 304 22.32 -12.48 -1.23
C LYS A 304 21.38 -11.93 -0.15
N ASN A 305 21.45 -10.64 0.14
CA ASN A 305 20.56 -9.99 1.10
C ASN A 305 19.11 -10.04 0.65
N ALA A 306 18.84 -9.80 -0.64
CA ALA A 306 17.49 -9.91 -1.19
C ALA A 306 16.93 -11.34 -1.06
N ALA A 307 17.74 -12.36 -1.35
CA ALA A 307 17.35 -13.76 -1.19
C ALA A 307 17.09 -14.12 0.27
N THR A 308 17.94 -13.69 1.19
CA THR A 308 17.75 -13.91 2.63
C THR A 308 16.44 -13.30 3.12
N ILE A 309 16.17 -12.05 2.75
CA ILE A 309 14.92 -11.36 3.12
C ILE A 309 13.71 -12.12 2.54
N ALA A 310 13.75 -12.52 1.28
CA ALA A 310 12.66 -13.24 0.65
C ALA A 310 12.38 -14.58 1.35
N ILE A 311 13.42 -15.36 1.67
CA ILE A 311 13.28 -16.64 2.38
C ILE A 311 12.65 -16.42 3.77
N LEU A 312 13.11 -15.41 4.52
CA LEU A 312 12.55 -15.10 5.84
C LEU A 312 11.08 -14.68 5.75
N TYR A 313 10.70 -13.87 4.74
CA TYR A 313 9.31 -13.49 4.51
C TYR A 313 8.43 -14.70 4.18
N PHE A 314 8.86 -15.57 3.29
CA PHE A 314 8.13 -16.80 2.96
C PHE A 314 7.98 -17.71 4.19
N PHE A 315 9.07 -17.90 4.95
CA PHE A 315 9.01 -18.70 6.16
C PHE A 315 8.02 -18.16 7.18
N LEU A 316 8.07 -16.85 7.49
CA LEU A 316 7.16 -16.21 8.42
C LEU A 316 5.70 -16.25 7.94
N PHE A 317 5.49 -16.06 6.63
CA PHE A 317 4.17 -16.12 6.04
C PHE A 317 3.54 -17.51 6.19
N PHE A 318 4.25 -18.57 5.80
CA PHE A 318 3.74 -19.92 5.93
C PHE A 318 3.60 -20.36 7.39
N ALA A 319 4.56 -20.05 8.24
CA ALA A 319 4.49 -20.38 9.66
C ALA A 319 3.30 -19.66 10.34
N GLY A 320 3.09 -18.38 10.02
CA GLY A 320 1.95 -17.60 10.51
C GLY A 320 0.62 -18.16 10.00
N GLY A 321 0.50 -18.42 8.70
CA GLY A 321 -0.72 -18.99 8.10
C GLY A 321 -1.07 -20.37 8.71
N ILE A 322 -0.09 -21.26 8.87
CA ILE A 322 -0.30 -22.56 9.50
C ILE A 322 -0.75 -22.38 10.95
N ALA A 323 -0.11 -21.49 11.73
CA ALA A 323 -0.47 -21.24 13.11
C ALA A 323 -1.90 -20.72 13.23
N ILE A 324 -2.30 -19.76 12.42
CA ILE A 324 -3.66 -19.19 12.39
C ILE A 324 -4.67 -20.27 12.01
N SER A 325 -4.41 -21.04 10.94
CA SER A 325 -5.28 -22.15 10.50
C SER A 325 -5.53 -23.16 11.62
N GLN A 326 -4.51 -23.50 12.42
CA GLN A 326 -4.65 -24.42 13.53
C GLN A 326 -5.41 -23.82 14.73
N ILE A 327 -5.22 -22.54 15.03
CA ILE A 327 -5.86 -21.87 16.16
C ILE A 327 -7.32 -21.56 15.85
N GLU A 328 -7.60 -21.04 14.68
CA GLU A 328 -8.95 -20.60 14.29
C GLU A 328 -9.78 -21.68 13.59
N HIS A 329 -9.19 -22.85 13.29
CA HIS A 329 -9.83 -23.96 12.57
C HIS A 329 -10.45 -23.55 11.21
N VAL A 330 -9.76 -22.68 10.49
CA VAL A 330 -10.15 -22.22 9.13
C VAL A 330 -9.23 -22.79 8.07
N ALA A 331 -9.70 -22.78 6.80
CA ALA A 331 -8.89 -23.25 5.70
C ALA A 331 -7.62 -22.40 5.53
N LEU A 332 -6.49 -23.03 5.19
CA LEU A 332 -5.21 -22.34 5.00
C LEU A 332 -5.28 -21.25 3.93
N SER A 333 -6.16 -21.40 2.94
CA SER A 333 -6.44 -20.40 1.90
C SER A 333 -7.04 -19.10 2.43
N ASP A 334 -7.64 -19.15 3.64
CA ASP A 334 -8.35 -18.03 4.24
C ASP A 334 -7.49 -17.34 5.33
N CYS A 335 -6.30 -17.91 5.64
CA CYS A 335 -5.31 -17.40 6.58
C CYS A 335 -4.21 -16.59 5.88
#